data_2f805100f1175f60c3de00081ab38fab
#
_entry.id   2f805100f1175f60c3de00081ab38fab
#
_cell.length_a   1.000
_cell.length_b   1.000
_cell.length_c   1.000
_cell.angle_alpha   90.00
_cell.angle_beta   90.00
_cell.angle_gamma   90.00
#
_symmetry.space_group_name_H-M   'P 1'
#
loop_
_entity.id
_entity.type
_entity.pdbx_description
1 polymer ?
#
loop_
_entity_poly.entity_id
_entity_poly.type
_entity_poly.pdbx_seq_one_letter_code
_entity_poly.pdbx_strand_id
1 'polypeptide(L)' 'MQAMFQVCQRGRELRWTVTLGNTIYGAYLDKEQALLDAVDAARDSQQAGCEAQVWISDGSTAAWVF' A
#
# COMPACT_ATOMS: atom_id res chain seq x y z
N MET A 1 -0.39 -16.29 7.41
CA MET A 1 -0.59 -15.63 6.11
C MET A 1 -0.03 -14.24 6.18
N GLN A 2 0.69 -13.82 5.16
CA GLN A 2 1.34 -12.52 5.15
C GLN A 2 0.71 -11.63 4.08
N ALA A 3 0.35 -10.40 4.45
CA ALA A 3 -0.19 -9.41 3.53
C ALA A 3 0.82 -8.26 3.39
N MET A 4 1.27 -8.00 2.18
CA MET A 4 2.22 -6.93 1.92
C MET A 4 1.55 -5.90 1.01
N PHE A 5 1.26 -4.75 1.58
CA PHE A 5 0.69 -3.63 0.84
C PHE A 5 1.81 -2.73 0.36
N GLN A 6 1.75 -2.36 -0.90
CA GLN A 6 2.74 -1.48 -1.50
C GLN A 6 2.06 -0.26 -2.10
N VAL A 7 2.54 0.91 -1.73
CA VAL A 7 2.04 2.19 -2.24
C VAL A 7 3.04 2.72 -3.25
N CYS A 8 2.61 2.96 -4.47
CA CYS A 8 3.48 3.47 -5.53
C CYS A 8 2.70 4.35 -6.50
N GLN A 9 3.43 5.20 -7.22
CA GLN A 9 2.84 5.98 -8.31
C GLN A 9 2.95 5.20 -9.61
N ARG A 10 1.86 5.17 -10.36
CA ARG A 10 1.78 4.44 -11.62
C ARG A 10 1.10 5.25 -12.70
N GLY A 11 1.47 4.94 -13.94
CA GLY A 11 0.84 5.48 -15.13
C GLY A 11 1.28 6.88 -15.44
N ARG A 12 0.75 7.42 -16.55
CA ARG A 12 1.07 8.77 -17.01
C ARG A 12 0.53 9.86 -16.11
N GLU A 13 -0.55 9.56 -15.40
CA GLU A 13 -1.19 10.50 -14.49
C GLU A 13 -0.57 10.47 -13.09
N LEU A 14 0.42 9.62 -12.86
CA LEU A 14 1.12 9.48 -11.59
C LEU A 14 0.17 9.27 -10.41
N ARG A 15 -0.85 8.45 -10.62
CA ARG A 15 -1.79 8.13 -9.55
C ARG A 15 -1.15 7.24 -8.51
N TRP A 16 -1.49 7.48 -7.27
CA TRP A 16 -1.04 6.66 -6.16
C TRP A 16 -1.86 5.37 -6.13
N THR A 17 -1.18 4.24 -6.24
CA THR A 17 -1.81 2.93 -6.30
C THR A 17 -1.35 2.09 -5.12
N VAL A 18 -2.29 1.42 -4.48
CA VAL A 18 -1.99 0.44 -3.43
C VAL A 18 -2.16 -0.93 -4.03
N THR A 19 -1.12 -1.75 -3.92
CA THR A 19 -1.18 -3.14 -4.37
C THR A 19 -1.04 -4.09 -3.19
N LEU A 20 -1.70 -5.23 -3.29
CA LEU A 20 -1.58 -6.33 -2.35
C LEU A 20 -1.09 -7.54 -3.15
N GLY A 21 0.20 -7.85 -3.04
CA GLY A 21 0.82 -8.83 -3.91
C GLY A 21 0.75 -8.38 -5.36
N ASN A 22 0.14 -9.18 -6.21
CA ASN A 22 -0.04 -8.86 -7.64
C ASN A 22 -1.39 -8.22 -7.96
N THR A 23 -2.18 -7.91 -6.95
CA THR A 23 -3.53 -7.39 -7.11
C THR A 23 -3.56 -5.90 -6.77
N ILE A 24 -4.24 -5.11 -7.58
CA ILE A 24 -4.47 -3.70 -7.27
C ILE A 24 -5.57 -3.63 -6.23
N TYR A 25 -5.24 -3.09 -5.05
CA TYR A 25 -6.19 -2.90 -3.97
C TYR A 25 -7.01 -1.62 -4.17
N GLY A 26 -6.38 -0.54 -4.59
CA GLY A 26 -7.04 0.72 -4.85
C GLY A 26 -6.15 1.72 -5.56
N ALA A 27 -6.75 2.78 -6.09
CA ALA A 27 -6.06 3.89 -6.73
C ALA A 27 -6.57 5.20 -6.15
N TYR A 28 -5.66 6.14 -5.92
CA TYR A 28 -5.92 7.38 -5.19
C TYR A 28 -5.25 8.56 -5.90
N LEU A 29 -5.80 9.75 -5.73
CA LEU A 29 -5.22 10.96 -6.28
C LEU A 29 -4.10 11.52 -5.40
N ASP A 30 -4.04 11.11 -4.14
CA ASP A 30 -3.24 11.72 -3.10
C ASP A 30 -2.48 10.63 -2.35
N LYS A 31 -1.23 10.89 -2.08
CA LYS A 31 -0.36 9.99 -1.34
C LYS A 31 -0.88 9.70 0.06
N GLU A 32 -1.34 10.72 0.76
CA GLU A 32 -1.85 10.55 2.12
C GLU A 32 -3.04 9.64 2.17
N GLN A 33 -3.96 9.78 1.23
CA GLN A 33 -5.14 8.93 1.15
C GLN A 33 -4.75 7.48 0.88
N ALA A 34 -3.81 7.27 -0.02
CA ALA A 34 -3.31 5.93 -0.31
C ALA A 34 -2.66 5.28 0.92
N LEU A 35 -1.84 6.05 1.63
CA LEU A 35 -1.18 5.56 2.85
C LEU A 35 -2.18 5.24 3.96
N LEU A 36 -3.17 6.11 4.17
CA LEU A 36 -4.19 5.88 5.19
C LEU A 36 -4.98 4.61 4.93
N ASP A 37 -5.40 4.41 3.70
CA ASP A 37 -6.18 3.21 3.34
C ASP A 37 -5.32 1.95 3.43
N ALA A 38 -4.06 2.02 3.02
CA ALA A 38 -3.15 0.89 3.12
C ALA A 38 -2.88 0.51 4.58
N VAL A 39 -2.67 1.48 5.45
CA VAL A 39 -2.43 1.24 6.87
C VAL A 39 -3.69 0.68 7.53
N ASP A 40 -4.86 1.21 7.21
CA ASP A 40 -6.12 0.68 7.74
C ASP A 40 -6.34 -0.76 7.33
N ALA A 41 -6.08 -1.09 6.08
CA ALA A 41 -6.20 -2.46 5.60
C ALA A 41 -5.19 -3.39 6.27
N ALA A 42 -3.97 -2.92 6.49
CA ALA A 42 -2.93 -3.68 7.18
C ALA A 42 -3.30 -3.95 8.64
N ARG A 43 -3.87 -2.96 9.33
CA ARG A 43 -4.34 -3.13 10.70
C ARG A 43 -5.46 -4.17 10.79
N ASP A 44 -6.40 -4.11 9.86
CA ASP A 44 -7.49 -5.08 9.80
C ASP A 44 -6.94 -6.49 9.61
N SER A 45 -5.95 -6.65 8.75
CA SER A 45 -5.28 -7.94 8.53
C SER A 45 -4.58 -8.43 9.80
N GLN A 46 -3.91 -7.54 10.51
CA GLN A 46 -3.24 -7.89 11.77
C GLN A 46 -4.25 -8.32 12.84
N GLN A 47 -5.37 -7.64 12.93
CA GLN A 47 -6.44 -7.98 13.87
C GLN A 47 -7.06 -9.34 13.55
N ALA A 48 -7.05 -9.73 12.29
CA ALA A 48 -7.53 -11.04 11.85
C ALA A 48 -6.49 -12.15 12.02
N GLY A 49 -5.33 -11.84 12.58
CA GLY A 49 -4.27 -12.80 12.83
C GLY A 49 -3.27 -12.98 11.71
N CYS A 50 -3.30 -12.09 10.71
CA CYS A 50 -2.35 -12.12 9.59
C CYS A 50 -1.19 -11.16 9.86
N GLU A 51 -0.01 -11.50 9.38
CA GLU A 51 1.10 -10.56 9.36
C GLU A 51 0.87 -9.59 8.19
N ALA A 52 0.98 -8.29 8.46
CA ALA A 52 0.75 -7.29 7.43
C ALA A 52 1.80 -6.18 7.52
N GLN A 53 2.23 -5.70 6.37
CA GLN A 53 3.19 -4.61 6.25
C GLN A 53 2.75 -3.64 5.17
N VAL A 54 3.13 -2.37 5.33
CA VAL A 54 2.90 -1.35 4.31
C VAL A 54 4.25 -0.75 3.93
N TRP A 55 4.51 -0.73 2.63
CA TRP A 55 5.73 -0.15 2.05
C TRP A 55 5.34 0.94 1.07
N ILE A 56 6.15 1.99 1.00
CA ILE A 56 6.01 3.01 -0.03
C ILE A 56 7.20 2.92 -0.98
N SER A 57 6.91 2.96 -2.27
CA SER A 57 7.93 2.96 -3.31
C SER A 57 7.93 4.32 -4.01
N ASP A 58 9.08 4.99 -4.01
CA ASP A 58 9.24 6.30 -4.62
C ASP A 58 10.43 6.25 -5.56
N GLY A 59 10.15 6.04 -6.85
CA GLY A 59 11.17 5.88 -7.86
C GLY A 59 11.99 4.61 -7.64
N SER A 60 13.26 4.75 -7.30
CA SER A 60 14.16 3.62 -7.12
C SER A 60 14.26 3.15 -5.67
N THR A 61 13.60 3.82 -4.74
CA THR A 61 13.69 3.48 -3.32
C THR A 61 12.37 3.00 -2.76
N ALA A 62 12.44 2.10 -1.79
CA ALA A 62 11.28 1.64 -1.05
C ALA A 62 11.52 1.84 0.43
N ALA A 63 10.50 2.28 1.15
CA ALA A 63 10.58 2.53 2.59
C ALA A 63 9.43 1.84 3.32
N TRP A 64 9.71 1.28 4.46
CA TRP A 64 8.71 0.65 5.31
C TRP A 64 7.95 1.73 6.08
N VAL A 65 6.61 1.62 6.08
CA VAL A 65 5.74 2.60 6.71
C VAL A 65 5.06 2.03 7.95
N PHE A 66 4.65 0.77 7.86
CA PHE A 66 3.87 0.18 8.94
C PHE A 66 4.15 -1.29 9.12
#